data_589e5f1198905fe3746b6d8dd9d5845d
#
_entry.id   589e5f1198905fe3746b6d8dd9d5845d
#
_cell.length_a   1.000
_cell.length_b   1.000
_cell.length_c   1.000
_cell.angle_alpha   90.00
_cell.angle_beta   90.00
_cell.angle_gamma   90.00
#
_symmetry.space_group_name_H-M   'P 1'
#
loop_
_entity.id
_entity.type
_entity.pdbx_description
1 polymer ?
#
loop_
_entity_poly.entity_id
_entity_poly.type
_entity_poly.pdbx_seq_one_letter_code
_entity_poly.pdbx_strand_id
1 'polypeptide(L)'
;MDSAEGENEFAPFRNIMNEWYARDISRKIRSSQRLRGNAGVPLSLPPYGYVKSPDNPKYWIVDDEAAAVVRRIYQMCIDGYGIDKTAAIFEQEEILKPTEYWKLKGVRKPGRKPFSESPYHWSSNTVNKILTSREYMGDVVNFKTYSKSFKDKRRYENPEENHVIFEGVHEPIVDRQTWEMVQRIREGTKRRQPKKVEKNMFAGLLYCADCGRKLHFNVNHPHTELQYFNCSNYRGNRGTCNQTHYIRVDALEQVMLLEIRRLTAFLQDKEEDFVKLLMAKTLEVAERESARREEELRANLARCAELDGLFSKTYEDNASGKLSDERFMMLTKRYDDEQLILKKKISALRAEIDKDKKSRMNAASFLRLVRKYTDIQELTPLVLNEMVEKIVVHHAQGTGKNRTQQLDIHYNFIGVLDMPEVASLPSSVTIDTRQGVAVEYITRKAG
;
A
#
# COMPACT_ATOMS: atom_id res chain seq x y z
N MET A 1 71.12 -15.16 -10.04
CA MET A 1 71.03 -14.99 -8.57
C MET A 1 69.64 -15.38 -8.21
N ASP A 2 69.48 -16.62 -7.81
CA ASP A 2 68.24 -17.29 -7.44
C ASP A 2 67.74 -16.76 -6.12
N SER A 3 66.67 -16.02 -6.12
CA SER A 3 65.94 -15.77 -4.89
C SER A 3 65.11 -17.01 -4.60
N ALA A 4 65.66 -17.79 -3.66
CA ALA A 4 65.01 -18.96 -3.10
C ALA A 4 63.57 -18.66 -2.74
N GLU A 5 62.64 -19.28 -3.40
CA GLU A 5 61.28 -19.51 -2.96
C GLU A 5 61.33 -20.44 -1.73
N GLY A 6 61.58 -19.86 -0.57
CA GLY A 6 61.27 -20.54 0.67
C GLY A 6 59.75 -20.74 0.70
N GLU A 7 59.30 -21.96 0.44
CA GLU A 7 57.92 -22.37 0.72
C GLU A 7 57.61 -21.92 2.15
N ASN A 8 56.72 -20.93 2.26
CA ASN A 8 56.35 -20.38 3.54
C ASN A 8 55.39 -21.38 4.20
N GLU A 9 55.94 -22.39 4.90
CA GLU A 9 55.22 -23.46 5.57
C GLU A 9 54.08 -22.96 6.46
N PHE A 10 54.16 -21.70 6.90
CA PHE A 10 53.14 -21.02 7.67
C PHE A 10 52.01 -20.35 6.82
N ALA A 11 52.14 -20.33 5.49
CA ALA A 11 51.14 -19.70 4.61
C ALA A 11 49.75 -20.36 4.77
N PRO A 12 49.58 -21.69 4.81
CA PRO A 12 48.29 -22.35 5.05
C PRO A 12 47.67 -21.93 6.39
N PHE A 13 48.49 -21.90 7.47
CA PHE A 13 48.07 -21.51 8.79
C PHE A 13 47.58 -20.04 8.82
N ARG A 14 48.34 -19.16 8.21
CA ARG A 14 47.98 -17.73 8.05
C ARG A 14 46.65 -17.56 7.29
N ASN A 15 46.44 -18.33 6.23
CA ASN A 15 45.21 -18.31 5.44
C ASN A 15 44.00 -18.78 6.28
N ILE A 16 44.13 -19.84 7.06
CA ILE A 16 43.09 -20.33 7.98
C ILE A 16 42.76 -19.26 9.03
N MET A 17 43.78 -18.66 9.65
CA MET A 17 43.58 -17.58 10.61
C MET A 17 42.89 -16.36 10.03
N ASN A 18 43.26 -15.93 8.83
CA ASN A 18 42.63 -14.81 8.11
C ASN A 18 41.19 -15.14 7.79
N GLU A 19 40.89 -16.37 7.35
CA GLU A 19 39.51 -16.79 7.07
C GLU A 19 38.69 -16.82 8.36
N TRP A 20 39.21 -17.36 9.42
CA TRP A 20 38.55 -17.38 10.73
C TRP A 20 38.25 -15.95 11.22
N TYR A 21 39.23 -15.06 11.16
CA TYR A 21 39.08 -13.65 11.54
C TYR A 21 38.03 -12.93 10.70
N ALA A 22 38.06 -13.12 9.40
CA ALA A 22 37.03 -12.53 8.50
C ALA A 22 35.63 -13.07 8.80
N ARG A 23 35.51 -14.36 9.15
CA ARG A 23 34.25 -14.98 9.55
C ARG A 23 33.72 -14.39 10.89
N ASP A 24 34.62 -14.23 11.87
CA ASP A 24 34.26 -13.66 13.18
C ASP A 24 33.80 -12.21 13.06
N ILE A 25 34.54 -11.37 12.32
CA ILE A 25 34.13 -9.99 12.04
C ILE A 25 32.76 -9.97 11.37
N SER A 26 32.54 -10.82 10.37
CA SER A 26 31.27 -10.89 9.66
C SER A 26 30.11 -11.26 10.60
N ARG A 27 30.33 -12.20 11.54
CA ARG A 27 29.33 -12.55 12.56
C ARG A 27 29.01 -11.37 13.48
N LYS A 28 30.04 -10.67 13.98
CA LYS A 28 29.88 -9.49 14.84
C LYS A 28 29.11 -8.36 14.14
N ILE A 29 29.45 -8.06 12.87
CA ILE A 29 28.74 -7.07 12.08
C ILE A 29 27.26 -7.46 11.89
N ARG A 30 26.97 -8.71 11.54
CA ARG A 30 25.59 -9.19 11.37
C ARG A 30 24.80 -9.15 12.68
N SER A 31 25.41 -9.52 13.79
CA SER A 31 24.78 -9.43 15.13
C SER A 31 24.44 -7.98 15.48
N SER A 32 25.39 -7.05 15.30
CA SER A 32 25.18 -5.63 15.51
C SER A 32 24.08 -5.06 14.60
N GLN A 33 24.06 -5.46 13.32
CA GLN A 33 23.00 -5.05 12.38
C GLN A 33 21.63 -5.58 12.79
N ARG A 34 21.54 -6.84 13.27
CA ARG A 34 20.29 -7.41 13.79
C ARG A 34 19.78 -6.65 15.01
N LEU A 35 20.63 -6.39 15.98
CA LEU A 35 20.25 -5.62 17.16
C LEU A 35 19.71 -4.24 16.79
N ARG A 36 20.44 -3.51 15.96
CA ARG A 36 20.03 -2.17 15.52
C ARG A 36 18.76 -2.21 14.67
N GLY A 37 18.66 -3.14 13.73
CA GLY A 37 17.51 -3.27 12.85
C GLY A 37 16.24 -3.67 13.61
N ASN A 38 16.34 -4.56 14.59
CA ASN A 38 15.22 -4.95 15.46
C ASN A 38 14.84 -3.86 16.47
N ALA A 39 15.74 -2.91 16.75
CA ALA A 39 15.47 -1.73 17.57
C ALA A 39 14.88 -0.55 16.78
N GLY A 40 14.47 -0.74 15.52
CA GLY A 40 13.87 0.32 14.69
C GLY A 40 14.86 1.30 14.08
N VAL A 41 16.17 1.13 14.28
CA VAL A 41 17.17 2.00 13.69
C VAL A 41 17.30 1.69 12.19
N PRO A 42 17.17 2.68 11.30
CA PRO A 42 17.36 2.47 9.86
C PRO A 42 18.74 1.91 9.54
N LEU A 43 18.76 0.78 8.84
CA LEU A 43 20.01 0.15 8.38
C LEU A 43 20.47 0.67 7.01
N SER A 44 19.58 1.32 6.27
CA SER A 44 19.85 1.94 4.98
C SER A 44 20.26 3.40 5.12
N LEU A 45 20.83 3.95 4.06
CA LEU A 45 20.97 5.40 3.92
C LEU A 45 19.60 6.04 3.72
N PRO A 46 19.42 7.34 4.11
CA PRO A 46 18.21 8.07 3.83
C PRO A 46 17.85 8.00 2.35
N PRO A 47 16.59 7.74 1.99
CA PRO A 47 16.14 7.87 0.60
C PRO A 47 16.12 9.33 0.15
N TYR A 48 15.98 9.58 -1.15
CA TYR A 48 15.87 10.93 -1.70
C TYR A 48 14.67 11.66 -1.07
N GLY A 49 14.85 12.87 -0.62
CA GLY A 49 13.87 13.62 0.17
C GLY A 49 14.14 13.61 1.69
N TYR A 50 15.10 12.78 2.13
CA TYR A 50 15.52 12.73 3.52
C TYR A 50 17.04 12.89 3.67
N VAL A 51 17.44 13.46 4.79
CA VAL A 51 18.84 13.54 5.23
C VAL A 51 18.95 12.99 6.66
N LYS A 52 20.17 12.65 7.08
CA LYS A 52 20.40 12.27 8.47
C LYS A 52 20.27 13.49 9.37
N SER A 53 19.61 13.32 10.52
CA SER A 53 19.56 14.36 11.53
C SER A 53 20.98 14.72 12.01
N PRO A 54 21.31 16.00 12.12
CA PRO A 54 22.59 16.46 12.68
C PRO A 54 22.76 16.03 14.14
N ASP A 55 21.68 16.09 14.93
CA ASP A 55 21.69 15.77 16.36
C ASP A 55 21.78 14.25 16.63
N ASN A 56 21.11 13.47 15.79
CA ASN A 56 21.11 12.02 15.91
C ASN A 56 21.15 11.34 14.55
N PRO A 57 22.33 10.90 14.07
CA PRO A 57 22.48 10.27 12.74
C PRO A 57 21.70 8.95 12.54
N LYS A 58 21.04 8.46 13.59
CA LYS A 58 20.17 7.29 13.53
C LYS A 58 18.75 7.64 13.01
N TYR A 59 18.38 8.90 12.97
CA TYR A 59 17.09 9.38 12.50
C TYR A 59 17.23 10.15 11.21
N TRP A 60 16.14 10.21 10.46
CA TRP A 60 16.03 10.96 9.23
C TRP A 60 15.15 12.19 9.43
N ILE A 61 15.51 13.28 8.82
CA ILE A 61 14.74 14.50 8.74
C ILE A 61 14.43 14.82 7.29
N VAL A 62 13.36 15.57 7.05
CA VAL A 62 12.92 15.93 5.71
C VAL A 62 13.89 16.96 5.12
N ASP A 63 14.27 16.79 3.86
CA ASP A 63 14.95 17.77 3.02
C ASP A 63 13.88 18.40 2.12
N ASP A 64 13.43 19.60 2.46
CA ASP A 64 12.27 20.24 1.84
C ASP A 64 12.39 20.39 0.32
N GLU A 65 13.57 20.70 -0.20
CA GLU A 65 13.82 20.85 -1.64
C GLU A 65 13.61 19.50 -2.37
N ALA A 66 14.23 18.44 -1.87
CA ALA A 66 14.09 17.12 -2.45
C ALA A 66 12.70 16.51 -2.16
N ALA A 67 12.11 16.82 -1.01
CA ALA A 67 10.77 16.38 -0.64
C ALA A 67 9.69 16.98 -1.55
N ALA A 68 9.85 18.23 -2.00
CA ALA A 68 8.95 18.86 -2.98
C ALA A 68 8.92 18.05 -4.29
N VAL A 69 10.07 17.57 -4.75
CA VAL A 69 10.15 16.72 -5.96
C VAL A 69 9.46 15.38 -5.71
N VAL A 70 9.64 14.78 -4.53
CA VAL A 70 8.97 13.52 -4.16
C VAL A 70 7.44 13.72 -4.15
N ARG A 71 6.92 14.75 -3.48
CA ARG A 71 5.48 15.06 -3.45
C ARG A 71 4.93 15.24 -4.87
N ARG A 72 5.68 15.91 -5.74
CA ARG A 72 5.31 16.10 -7.14
C ARG A 72 5.24 14.77 -7.91
N ILE A 73 6.14 13.82 -7.67
CA ILE A 73 6.10 12.48 -8.28
C ILE A 73 4.79 11.76 -7.88
N TYR A 74 4.39 11.83 -6.62
CA TYR A 74 3.14 11.24 -6.15
C TYR A 74 1.94 11.92 -6.78
N GLN A 75 1.90 13.26 -6.84
CA GLN A 75 0.82 14.00 -7.49
C GLN A 75 0.70 13.65 -8.97
N MET A 76 1.79 13.63 -9.72
CA MET A 76 1.79 13.21 -11.12
C MET A 76 1.26 11.79 -11.33
N CYS A 77 1.56 10.86 -10.41
CA CYS A 77 1.01 9.51 -10.47
C CYS A 77 -0.52 9.52 -10.26
N ILE A 78 -1.04 10.33 -9.35
CA ILE A 78 -2.47 10.54 -9.10
C ILE A 78 -3.15 11.14 -10.33
N ASP A 79 -2.52 12.13 -10.96
CA ASP A 79 -2.99 12.77 -12.20
C ASP A 79 -2.90 11.84 -13.43
N GLY A 80 -2.43 10.60 -13.23
CA GLY A 80 -2.41 9.58 -14.27
C GLY A 80 -1.15 9.56 -15.12
N TYR A 81 -0.12 10.34 -14.79
CA TYR A 81 1.16 10.26 -15.51
C TYR A 81 1.87 8.93 -15.22
N GLY A 82 2.35 8.29 -16.27
CA GLY A 82 3.19 7.09 -16.14
C GLY A 82 4.62 7.44 -15.71
N ILE A 83 5.32 6.45 -15.14
CA ILE A 83 6.71 6.62 -14.66
C ILE A 83 7.67 7.12 -15.73
N ASP A 84 7.50 6.68 -16.99
CA ASP A 84 8.34 7.11 -18.12
C ASP A 84 8.07 8.58 -18.48
N LYS A 85 6.77 9.00 -18.47
CA LYS A 85 6.39 10.38 -18.77
C LYS A 85 6.85 11.33 -17.66
N THR A 86 6.73 10.92 -16.40
CA THR A 86 7.24 11.68 -15.25
C THR A 86 8.75 11.88 -15.34
N ALA A 87 9.50 10.82 -15.68
CA ALA A 87 10.95 10.90 -15.85
C ALA A 87 11.33 11.88 -16.98
N ALA A 88 10.65 11.81 -18.14
CA ALA A 88 10.89 12.69 -19.27
C ALA A 88 10.57 14.17 -18.96
N ILE A 89 9.50 14.45 -18.22
CA ILE A 89 9.17 15.82 -17.78
C ILE A 89 10.27 16.38 -16.87
N PHE A 90 10.76 15.59 -15.91
CA PHE A 90 11.82 16.03 -15.00
C PHE A 90 13.15 16.27 -15.73
N GLU A 91 13.42 15.50 -16.80
CA GLU A 91 14.57 15.74 -17.65
C GLU A 91 14.44 17.04 -18.46
N GLN A 92 13.25 17.32 -19.00
CA GLN A 92 12.97 18.58 -19.72
C GLN A 92 13.02 19.81 -18.82
N GLU A 93 12.64 19.68 -17.56
CA GLU A 93 12.66 20.77 -16.56
C GLU A 93 14.02 20.89 -15.86
N GLU A 94 15.01 20.12 -16.27
CA GLU A 94 16.35 20.13 -15.70
C GLU A 94 16.38 19.89 -14.17
N ILE A 95 15.51 19.00 -13.68
CA ILE A 95 15.50 18.60 -12.28
C ILE A 95 16.62 17.58 -12.05
N LEU A 96 17.52 17.86 -11.11
CA LEU A 96 18.62 16.97 -10.79
C LEU A 96 18.13 15.60 -10.32
N LYS A 97 18.65 14.55 -10.92
CA LYS A 97 18.39 13.19 -10.42
C LYS A 97 18.98 12.99 -9.02
N PRO A 98 18.43 12.09 -8.19
CA PRO A 98 18.82 11.93 -6.78
C PRO A 98 20.32 11.78 -6.55
N THR A 99 21.03 11.06 -7.41
CA THR A 99 22.48 10.85 -7.27
C THR A 99 23.29 12.13 -7.43
N GLU A 100 22.92 13.00 -8.38
CA GLU A 100 23.60 14.26 -8.63
C GLU A 100 23.23 15.31 -7.59
N TYR A 101 21.96 15.33 -7.16
CA TYR A 101 21.49 16.15 -6.05
C TYR A 101 22.30 15.88 -4.76
N TRP A 102 22.47 14.61 -4.40
CA TRP A 102 23.26 14.25 -3.20
C TRP A 102 24.73 14.62 -3.32
N LYS A 103 25.32 14.58 -4.52
CA LYS A 103 26.68 15.04 -4.76
C LYS A 103 26.78 16.55 -4.56
N LEU A 104 25.83 17.32 -5.09
CA LEU A 104 25.77 18.78 -4.95
C LEU A 104 25.65 19.19 -3.48
N LYS A 105 24.78 18.53 -2.72
CA LYS A 105 24.56 18.81 -1.28
C LYS A 105 25.65 18.21 -0.37
N GLY A 106 26.61 17.47 -0.89
CA GLY A 106 27.65 16.82 -0.08
C GLY A 106 27.14 15.74 0.87
N VAL A 107 25.90 15.30 0.71
CA VAL A 107 25.24 14.29 1.57
C VAL A 107 25.88 12.92 1.42
N ARG A 108 26.40 12.62 0.26
CA ARG A 108 27.23 11.42 -0.01
C ARG A 108 28.60 11.88 -0.47
N LYS A 109 29.66 11.27 0.09
CA LYS A 109 31.00 11.46 -0.45
C LYS A 109 30.93 11.15 -1.95
N PRO A 110 31.41 12.06 -2.82
CA PRO A 110 31.47 11.80 -4.23
C PRO A 110 32.23 10.47 -4.41
N GLY A 111 31.54 9.49 -4.99
CA GLY A 111 32.20 8.24 -5.38
C GLY A 111 33.31 8.58 -6.37
N ARG A 112 34.20 7.61 -6.69
CA ARG A 112 35.27 7.77 -7.69
C ARG A 112 34.79 8.21 -9.08
N LYS A 113 33.47 8.26 -9.31
CA LYS A 113 32.88 8.67 -10.59
C LYS A 113 32.59 10.17 -10.58
N PRO A 114 33.00 10.91 -11.62
CA PRO A 114 32.67 12.32 -11.79
C PRO A 114 31.15 12.54 -11.88
N PHE A 115 30.71 13.78 -11.94
CA PHE A 115 29.32 14.11 -12.28
C PHE A 115 28.94 13.43 -13.59
N SER A 116 27.70 12.97 -13.67
CA SER A 116 27.18 12.34 -14.88
C SER A 116 27.14 13.35 -16.02
N GLU A 117 27.44 12.92 -17.24
CA GLU A 117 27.24 13.72 -18.47
C GLU A 117 25.75 14.11 -18.64
N SER A 118 24.82 13.35 -18.02
CA SER A 118 23.40 13.59 -18.05
C SER A 118 22.85 13.73 -16.62
N PRO A 119 23.06 14.86 -15.92
CA PRO A 119 22.68 15.03 -14.52
C PRO A 119 21.17 15.06 -14.30
N TYR A 120 20.40 15.38 -15.33
CA TYR A 120 18.93 15.50 -15.31
C TYR A 120 18.21 14.25 -15.84
N HIS A 121 18.95 13.26 -16.35
CA HIS A 121 18.34 12.05 -16.89
C HIS A 121 17.79 11.14 -15.76
N TRP A 122 16.49 11.23 -15.51
CA TRP A 122 15.77 10.37 -14.60
C TRP A 122 15.46 9.04 -15.24
N SER A 123 15.78 7.94 -14.56
CA SER A 123 15.28 6.63 -15.01
C SER A 123 13.89 6.36 -14.46
N SER A 124 13.03 5.72 -15.25
CA SER A 124 11.72 5.24 -14.83
C SER A 124 11.80 4.34 -13.59
N ASN A 125 12.91 3.60 -13.44
CA ASN A 125 13.15 2.77 -12.27
C ASN A 125 13.37 3.61 -11.00
N THR A 126 13.99 4.79 -11.10
CA THR A 126 14.13 5.71 -9.96
C THR A 126 12.77 6.24 -9.51
N VAL A 127 11.94 6.70 -10.45
CA VAL A 127 10.56 7.12 -10.18
C VAL A 127 9.75 5.98 -9.57
N ASN A 128 9.88 4.76 -10.12
CA ASN A 128 9.23 3.56 -9.61
C ASN A 128 9.61 3.26 -8.17
N LYS A 129 10.90 3.33 -7.83
CA LYS A 129 11.38 3.10 -6.46
C LYS A 129 10.83 4.13 -5.48
N ILE A 130 10.76 5.40 -5.88
CA ILE A 130 10.18 6.45 -5.04
C ILE A 130 8.71 6.13 -4.75
N LEU A 131 7.91 5.79 -5.76
CA LEU A 131 6.49 5.49 -5.59
C LEU A 131 6.21 4.22 -4.79
N THR A 132 7.15 3.26 -4.70
CA THR A 132 6.94 1.99 -3.98
C THR A 132 7.52 1.97 -2.58
N SER A 133 8.38 2.91 -2.24
CA SER A 133 9.07 2.91 -0.95
C SER A 133 8.17 3.37 0.20
N ARG A 134 7.99 2.51 1.20
CA ARG A 134 7.20 2.81 2.41
C ARG A 134 7.82 3.89 3.28
N GLU A 135 9.11 4.12 3.13
CA GLU A 135 9.85 5.15 3.85
C GLU A 135 9.26 6.55 3.65
N TYR A 136 8.60 6.81 2.52
CA TYR A 136 7.99 8.13 2.26
C TYR A 136 6.73 8.41 3.09
N MET A 137 6.09 7.36 3.65
CA MET A 137 4.99 7.54 4.62
C MET A 137 5.43 7.49 6.09
N GLY A 138 6.75 7.60 6.34
CA GLY A 138 7.31 7.67 7.69
C GLY A 138 7.77 6.34 8.28
N ASP A 139 7.64 5.22 7.54
CA ASP A 139 8.02 3.89 8.01
C ASP A 139 9.51 3.62 7.79
N VAL A 140 10.08 2.76 8.63
CA VAL A 140 11.41 2.19 8.44
C VAL A 140 11.26 0.71 8.11
N VAL A 141 11.82 0.29 6.97
CA VAL A 141 11.82 -1.12 6.55
C VAL A 141 13.25 -1.65 6.56
N ASN A 142 13.52 -2.53 7.51
CA ASN A 142 14.82 -3.16 7.66
C ASN A 142 14.84 -4.57 7.05
N PHE A 143 16.04 -5.09 6.78
CA PHE A 143 16.31 -6.43 6.26
C PHE A 143 15.71 -6.73 4.88
N LYS A 144 15.54 -5.72 4.03
CA LYS A 144 15.09 -5.90 2.62
C LYS A 144 16.01 -6.80 1.81
N THR A 145 17.30 -6.85 2.19
CA THR A 145 18.31 -7.67 1.51
C THR A 145 19.22 -8.38 2.51
N TYR A 146 19.74 -9.53 2.11
CA TYR A 146 20.73 -10.28 2.88
C TYR A 146 21.90 -10.73 2.00
N SER A 147 23.02 -11.12 2.62
CA SER A 147 24.12 -11.82 1.97
C SER A 147 24.24 -13.23 2.54
N LYS A 148 24.46 -14.24 1.67
CA LYS A 148 24.54 -15.65 2.08
C LYS A 148 25.74 -15.94 3.00
N SER A 149 26.90 -15.39 2.66
CA SER A 149 28.13 -15.61 3.41
C SER A 149 29.05 -14.40 3.35
N PHE A 150 30.12 -14.40 4.15
CA PHE A 150 31.16 -13.36 4.08
C PHE A 150 32.00 -13.47 2.79
N LYS A 151 32.04 -14.64 2.16
CA LYS A 151 32.70 -14.86 0.86
C LYS A 151 31.86 -14.41 -0.32
N ASP A 152 30.51 -14.43 -0.20
CA ASP A 152 29.59 -13.98 -1.22
C ASP A 152 29.13 -12.54 -0.95
N LYS A 153 29.71 -11.60 -1.71
CA LYS A 153 29.40 -10.16 -1.58
C LYS A 153 28.07 -9.76 -2.27
N ARG A 154 27.39 -10.68 -2.95
CA ARG A 154 26.13 -10.38 -3.61
C ARG A 154 25.05 -10.14 -2.57
N ARG A 155 24.17 -9.21 -2.88
CA ARG A 155 22.95 -8.93 -2.12
C ARG A 155 21.79 -9.67 -2.75
N TYR A 156 21.08 -10.43 -1.95
CA TYR A 156 19.87 -11.15 -2.34
C TYR A 156 18.68 -10.43 -1.72
N GLU A 157 17.58 -10.36 -2.46
CA GLU A 157 16.31 -9.85 -1.92
C GLU A 157 15.80 -10.82 -0.86
N ASN A 158 15.33 -10.26 0.25
CA ASN A 158 14.71 -11.01 1.31
C ASN A 158 13.19 -11.02 1.07
N PRO A 159 12.50 -12.16 1.20
CA PRO A 159 11.05 -12.20 1.13
C PRO A 159 10.42 -11.17 2.08
N GLU A 160 9.29 -10.58 1.68
CA GLU A 160 8.63 -9.53 2.46
C GLU A 160 8.24 -9.96 3.87
N GLU A 161 7.95 -11.24 4.05
CA GLU A 161 7.66 -11.87 5.35
C GLU A 161 8.81 -11.74 6.37
N ASN A 162 10.04 -11.60 5.88
CA ASN A 162 11.24 -11.43 6.70
C ASN A 162 11.67 -9.96 6.88
N HIS A 163 10.90 -9.03 6.29
CA HIS A 163 11.14 -7.61 6.51
C HIS A 163 10.65 -7.22 7.92
N VAL A 164 11.42 -6.40 8.60
CA VAL A 164 11.00 -5.82 9.88
C VAL A 164 10.62 -4.36 9.63
N ILE A 165 9.34 -4.06 9.88
CA ILE A 165 8.75 -2.77 9.57
C ILE A 165 8.42 -2.07 10.89
N PHE A 166 8.85 -0.83 11.00
CA PHE A 166 8.51 0.10 12.10
C PHE A 166 7.74 1.28 11.50
N GLU A 167 6.52 1.47 11.97
CA GLU A 167 5.65 2.51 11.46
C GLU A 167 5.88 3.85 12.18
N GLY A 168 5.82 4.96 11.42
CA GLY A 168 5.86 6.31 11.97
C GLY A 168 7.15 6.68 12.71
N VAL A 169 8.30 6.18 12.27
CA VAL A 169 9.61 6.44 12.92
C VAL A 169 10.14 7.84 12.61
N HIS A 170 9.79 8.40 11.47
CA HIS A 170 10.22 9.72 11.03
C HIS A 170 9.07 10.48 10.37
N GLU A 171 9.26 11.78 10.18
CA GLU A 171 8.26 12.64 9.56
C GLU A 171 7.96 12.17 8.13
N PRO A 172 6.68 11.96 7.77
CA PRO A 172 6.31 11.52 6.43
C PRO A 172 6.39 12.66 5.42
N ILE A 173 6.96 12.41 4.23
CA ILE A 173 6.90 13.34 3.09
C ILE A 173 5.53 13.28 2.43
N VAL A 174 4.91 12.09 2.45
CA VAL A 174 3.59 11.80 1.87
C VAL A 174 2.77 11.08 2.94
N ASP A 175 1.54 11.51 3.14
CA ASP A 175 0.65 10.85 4.09
C ASP A 175 0.33 9.41 3.65
N ARG A 176 -0.04 8.56 4.62
CA ARG A 176 -0.31 7.14 4.40
C ARG A 176 -1.45 6.92 3.39
N GLN A 177 -2.47 7.77 3.42
CA GLN A 177 -3.63 7.64 2.52
C GLN A 177 -3.21 7.87 1.06
N THR A 178 -2.44 8.92 0.81
CA THR A 178 -1.87 9.22 -0.52
C THR A 178 -0.94 8.10 -0.99
N TRP A 179 -0.10 7.55 -0.12
CA TRP A 179 0.76 6.42 -0.48
C TRP A 179 -0.06 5.19 -0.88
N GLU A 180 -1.05 4.80 -0.07
CA GLU A 180 -1.92 3.64 -0.34
C GLU A 180 -2.75 3.84 -1.62
N MET A 181 -3.24 5.05 -1.87
CA MET A 181 -3.95 5.41 -3.11
C MET A 181 -3.07 5.20 -4.34
N VAL A 182 -1.82 5.68 -4.27
CA VAL A 182 -0.85 5.50 -5.36
C VAL A 182 -0.56 4.02 -5.59
N GLN A 183 -0.43 3.17 -4.55
CA GLN A 183 -0.26 1.73 -4.75
C GLN A 183 -1.47 1.13 -5.49
N ARG A 184 -2.70 1.47 -5.10
CA ARG A 184 -3.93 1.00 -5.78
C ARG A 184 -3.97 1.41 -7.26
N ILE A 185 -3.65 2.67 -7.57
CA ILE A 185 -3.59 3.17 -8.95
C ILE A 185 -2.58 2.35 -9.76
N ARG A 186 -1.44 2.00 -9.17
CA ARG A 186 -0.35 1.29 -9.84
C ARG A 186 -0.61 -0.20 -10.02
N GLU A 187 -1.24 -0.86 -9.06
CA GLU A 187 -1.70 -2.26 -9.21
C GLU A 187 -2.65 -2.42 -10.39
N GLY A 188 -3.47 -1.39 -10.63
CA GLY A 188 -4.36 -1.33 -11.77
C GLY A 188 -3.68 -1.23 -13.14
N THR A 189 -2.40 -0.85 -13.21
CA THR A 189 -1.75 -0.39 -14.45
C THR A 189 -0.73 -1.39 -15.03
N LYS A 190 -0.91 -2.69 -14.89
CA LYS A 190 0.06 -3.73 -15.32
C LYS A 190 0.25 -3.92 -16.84
N ARG A 191 -0.41 -3.16 -17.72
CA ARG A 191 -0.26 -3.28 -19.19
C ARG A 191 0.29 -1.99 -19.81
N ARG A 192 1.26 -2.14 -20.73
CA ARG A 192 1.74 -1.06 -21.60
C ARG A 192 0.54 -0.45 -22.34
N GLN A 193 0.28 0.82 -22.10
CA GLN A 193 -0.71 1.58 -22.89
C GLN A 193 -0.07 2.11 -24.18
N PRO A 194 -0.82 2.17 -25.29
CA PRO A 194 -0.32 2.80 -26.51
C PRO A 194 -0.02 4.27 -26.26
N LYS A 195 1.11 4.73 -26.82
CA LYS A 195 1.74 6.04 -26.59
C LYS A 195 0.91 7.30 -26.94
N LYS A 196 -0.32 7.18 -27.45
CA LYS A 196 -1.10 8.29 -28.03
C LYS A 196 -2.46 8.60 -27.41
N VAL A 197 -2.89 7.90 -26.36
CA VAL A 197 -4.22 8.15 -25.76
C VAL A 197 -4.02 8.72 -24.36
N GLU A 198 -4.58 9.90 -24.10
CA GLU A 198 -4.67 10.44 -22.75
C GLU A 198 -5.41 9.46 -21.85
N LYS A 199 -4.87 9.22 -20.67
CA LYS A 199 -5.54 8.36 -19.69
C LYS A 199 -6.83 9.03 -19.25
N ASN A 200 -7.96 8.36 -19.46
CA ASN A 200 -9.20 8.79 -18.86
C ASN A 200 -9.18 8.56 -17.34
N MET A 201 -9.74 9.47 -16.55
CA MET A 201 -9.72 9.44 -15.09
C MET A 201 -10.33 8.18 -14.48
N PHE A 202 -11.25 7.51 -15.18
CA PHE A 202 -11.87 6.24 -14.76
C PHE A 202 -11.06 5.00 -15.11
N ALA A 203 -9.92 5.15 -15.79
CA ALA A 203 -9.11 4.01 -16.22
C ALA A 203 -8.60 3.22 -15.01
N GLY A 204 -9.02 1.96 -14.91
CA GLY A 204 -8.66 1.08 -13.80
C GLY A 204 -9.69 0.98 -12.68
N LEU A 205 -10.70 1.86 -12.65
CA LEU A 205 -11.77 1.85 -11.63
C LEU A 205 -13.00 1.03 -12.05
N LEU A 206 -13.20 0.79 -13.36
CA LEU A 206 -14.40 0.13 -13.89
C LEU A 206 -14.23 -1.38 -14.01
N TYR A 207 -15.21 -2.13 -13.50
CA TYR A 207 -15.24 -3.59 -13.51
C TYR A 207 -16.54 -4.11 -14.11
N CYS A 208 -16.45 -5.25 -14.80
CA CYS A 208 -17.61 -5.95 -15.33
C CYS A 208 -18.33 -6.72 -14.22
N ALA A 209 -19.64 -6.57 -14.11
CA ALA A 209 -20.45 -7.27 -13.11
C ALA A 209 -20.41 -8.79 -13.30
N ASP A 210 -20.41 -9.28 -14.56
CA ASP A 210 -20.51 -10.71 -14.86
C ASP A 210 -19.16 -11.44 -14.68
N CYS A 211 -18.07 -10.88 -15.26
CA CYS A 211 -16.77 -11.56 -15.26
C CYS A 211 -15.76 -10.99 -14.26
N GLY A 212 -16.08 -9.94 -13.50
CA GLY A 212 -15.23 -9.32 -12.49
C GLY A 212 -13.95 -8.64 -13.03
N ARG A 213 -13.73 -8.63 -14.34
CA ARG A 213 -12.53 -8.02 -14.94
C ARG A 213 -12.72 -6.56 -15.24
N LYS A 214 -11.62 -5.82 -15.34
CA LYS A 214 -11.61 -4.40 -15.66
C LYS A 214 -12.15 -4.13 -17.05
N LEU A 215 -12.94 -3.08 -17.20
CA LEU A 215 -13.32 -2.52 -18.49
C LEU A 215 -12.13 -1.76 -19.10
N HIS A 216 -12.05 -1.76 -20.42
CA HIS A 216 -10.99 -1.10 -21.17
C HIS A 216 -11.51 0.14 -21.86
N PHE A 217 -10.72 1.22 -21.75
CA PHE A 217 -10.96 2.49 -22.42
C PHE A 217 -10.77 2.35 -23.92
N ASN A 218 -11.69 2.91 -24.68
CA ASN A 218 -11.68 2.96 -26.14
C ASN A 218 -12.19 4.32 -26.64
N VAL A 219 -11.69 4.70 -27.79
CA VAL A 219 -12.12 5.88 -28.53
C VAL A 219 -12.75 5.40 -29.84
N ASN A 220 -13.87 5.99 -30.23
CA ASN A 220 -14.50 5.66 -31.49
C ASN A 220 -13.76 6.38 -32.66
N HIS A 221 -13.18 5.63 -33.55
CA HIS A 221 -12.66 6.16 -34.81
C HIS A 221 -13.76 5.95 -35.87
N PRO A 222 -14.34 6.94 -36.48
CA PRO A 222 -13.89 8.29 -36.77
C PRO A 222 -14.34 9.41 -35.81
N HIS A 223 -15.13 9.11 -34.79
CA HIS A 223 -15.69 10.09 -33.85
C HIS A 223 -14.88 10.08 -32.54
N THR A 224 -13.73 10.77 -32.49
CA THR A 224 -12.80 10.75 -31.37
C THR A 224 -13.36 11.39 -30.08
N GLU A 225 -14.42 12.21 -30.21
CA GLU A 225 -15.19 12.76 -29.10
C GLU A 225 -16.01 11.67 -28.34
N LEU A 226 -16.28 10.53 -28.99
CA LEU A 226 -17.02 9.44 -28.40
C LEU A 226 -16.06 8.46 -27.70
N GLN A 227 -15.85 8.70 -26.42
CA GLN A 227 -15.03 7.88 -25.54
C GLN A 227 -15.92 6.94 -24.72
N TYR A 228 -15.46 5.70 -24.52
CA TYR A 228 -16.23 4.69 -23.79
C TYR A 228 -15.36 3.62 -23.17
N PHE A 229 -15.94 2.91 -22.22
CA PHE A 229 -15.39 1.71 -21.65
C PHE A 229 -16.17 0.48 -22.04
N ASN A 230 -15.50 -0.64 -22.29
CA ASN A 230 -16.15 -1.92 -22.58
C ASN A 230 -15.42 -3.12 -21.97
N CYS A 231 -16.16 -4.20 -21.80
CA CYS A 231 -15.60 -5.48 -21.32
C CYS A 231 -14.82 -6.18 -22.45
N SER A 232 -13.51 -6.39 -22.22
CA SER A 232 -12.64 -7.05 -23.21
C SER A 232 -12.93 -8.54 -23.38
N ASN A 233 -13.49 -9.21 -22.37
CA ASN A 233 -13.83 -10.64 -22.46
C ASN A 233 -15.00 -10.88 -23.40
N TYR A 234 -16.02 -10.03 -23.39
CA TYR A 234 -17.10 -10.06 -24.34
C TYR A 234 -16.57 -9.79 -25.76
N ARG A 235 -15.84 -8.69 -25.94
CA ARG A 235 -15.29 -8.30 -27.25
C ARG A 235 -14.31 -9.34 -27.82
N GLY A 236 -13.54 -9.98 -26.94
CA GLY A 236 -12.56 -11.02 -27.31
C GLY A 236 -13.15 -12.41 -27.48
N ASN A 237 -14.46 -12.57 -27.35
CA ASN A 237 -15.20 -13.86 -27.44
C ASN A 237 -14.55 -14.99 -26.60
N ARG A 238 -14.15 -14.66 -25.35
CA ARG A 238 -13.42 -15.60 -24.47
C ARG A 238 -14.35 -16.49 -23.64
N GLY A 239 -15.65 -16.51 -23.92
CA GLY A 239 -16.63 -17.40 -23.28
C GLY A 239 -16.96 -17.13 -21.80
N THR A 240 -16.33 -16.12 -21.18
CA THR A 240 -16.52 -15.81 -19.75
C THR A 240 -17.46 -14.63 -19.51
N CYS A 241 -17.95 -14.00 -20.55
CA CYS A 241 -18.89 -12.90 -20.47
C CYS A 241 -19.79 -12.95 -21.71
N ASN A 242 -21.08 -13.17 -21.51
CA ASN A 242 -22.03 -13.41 -22.58
C ASN A 242 -22.78 -12.15 -23.03
N GLN A 243 -22.62 -11.04 -22.31
CA GLN A 243 -23.34 -9.79 -22.57
C GLN A 243 -22.41 -8.60 -22.70
N THR A 244 -22.90 -7.55 -23.38
CA THR A 244 -22.16 -6.31 -23.62
C THR A 244 -22.19 -5.43 -22.37
N HIS A 245 -21.02 -5.17 -21.81
CA HIS A 245 -20.84 -4.15 -20.77
C HIS A 245 -20.14 -2.96 -21.43
N TYR A 246 -20.89 -1.90 -21.62
CA TYR A 246 -20.45 -0.69 -22.33
C TYR A 246 -20.99 0.53 -21.61
N ILE A 247 -20.16 1.52 -21.35
CA ILE A 247 -20.55 2.78 -20.76
C ILE A 247 -19.77 3.92 -21.40
N ARG A 248 -20.45 5.02 -21.70
CA ARG A 248 -19.84 6.24 -22.26
C ARG A 248 -19.19 7.04 -21.13
N VAL A 249 -18.08 7.68 -21.44
CA VAL A 249 -17.32 8.49 -20.48
C VAL A 249 -18.10 9.70 -20.02
N ASP A 250 -18.70 10.45 -20.96
CA ASP A 250 -19.51 11.64 -20.67
C ASP A 250 -20.69 11.35 -19.71
N ALA A 251 -21.41 10.24 -19.95
CA ALA A 251 -22.48 9.82 -19.05
C ALA A 251 -21.95 9.44 -17.67
N LEU A 252 -20.83 8.72 -17.62
CA LEU A 252 -20.21 8.29 -16.36
C LEU A 252 -19.72 9.49 -15.54
N GLU A 253 -19.09 10.49 -16.17
CA GLU A 253 -18.63 11.71 -15.52
C GLU A 253 -19.78 12.45 -14.85
N GLN A 254 -20.88 12.63 -15.55
CA GLN A 254 -22.07 13.29 -15.04
C GLN A 254 -22.71 12.52 -13.88
N VAL A 255 -22.87 11.21 -14.03
CA VAL A 255 -23.42 10.34 -12.98
C VAL A 255 -22.55 10.41 -11.72
N MET A 256 -21.22 10.32 -11.86
CA MET A 256 -20.31 10.36 -10.72
C MET A 256 -20.27 11.72 -10.04
N LEU A 257 -20.31 12.82 -10.82
CA LEU A 257 -20.38 14.16 -10.25
C LEU A 257 -21.66 14.38 -9.46
N LEU A 258 -22.79 13.94 -10.01
CA LEU A 258 -24.10 13.99 -9.35
C LEU A 258 -24.10 13.21 -8.04
N GLU A 259 -23.55 11.98 -8.05
CA GLU A 259 -23.52 11.12 -6.89
C GLU A 259 -22.61 11.68 -5.77
N ILE A 260 -21.47 12.24 -6.12
CA ILE A 260 -20.58 12.86 -5.14
C ILE A 260 -21.26 14.12 -4.54
N ARG A 261 -21.91 14.96 -5.36
CA ARG A 261 -22.69 16.09 -4.87
C ARG A 261 -23.83 15.67 -3.95
N ARG A 262 -24.51 14.58 -4.28
CA ARG A 262 -25.57 14.01 -3.43
C ARG A 262 -25.04 13.58 -2.05
N LEU A 263 -23.89 12.90 -2.02
CA LEU A 263 -23.23 12.49 -0.78
C LEU A 263 -22.84 13.70 0.06
N THR A 264 -22.25 14.72 -0.55
CA THR A 264 -21.82 15.93 0.16
C THR A 264 -23.01 16.73 0.69
N ALA A 265 -24.08 16.87 -0.10
CA ALA A 265 -25.30 17.55 0.33
C ALA A 265 -25.99 16.82 1.49
N PHE A 266 -26.07 15.49 1.43
CA PHE A 266 -26.63 14.69 2.53
C PHE A 266 -25.84 14.84 3.81
N LEU A 267 -24.51 14.89 3.75
CA LEU A 267 -23.68 15.12 4.92
C LEU A 267 -23.91 16.53 5.53
N GLN A 268 -24.08 17.55 4.69
CA GLN A 268 -24.34 18.92 5.17
C GLN A 268 -25.70 19.07 5.84
N ASP A 269 -26.72 18.40 5.34
CA ASP A 269 -28.11 18.52 5.83
C ASP A 269 -28.35 17.61 7.07
N LYS A 270 -27.76 16.41 7.10
CA LYS A 270 -28.03 15.36 8.11
C LYS A 270 -26.78 14.63 8.56
N GLU A 271 -25.79 15.37 9.06
CA GLU A 271 -24.53 14.78 9.48
C GLU A 271 -24.67 13.66 10.53
N GLU A 272 -25.54 13.87 11.53
CA GLU A 272 -25.79 12.87 12.58
C GLU A 272 -26.41 11.58 12.03
N ASP A 273 -27.34 11.69 11.08
CA ASP A 273 -27.97 10.53 10.45
C ASP A 273 -27.01 9.81 9.52
N PHE A 274 -26.13 10.53 8.85
CA PHE A 274 -25.07 9.96 8.03
C PHE A 274 -24.04 9.22 8.89
N VAL A 275 -23.65 9.79 10.01
CA VAL A 275 -22.78 9.13 11.00
C VAL A 275 -23.45 7.89 11.54
N LYS A 276 -24.75 7.95 11.90
CA LYS A 276 -25.51 6.78 12.34
C LYS A 276 -25.58 5.70 11.26
N LEU A 277 -25.79 6.07 10.01
CA LEU A 277 -25.84 5.14 8.87
C LEU A 277 -24.50 4.43 8.64
N LEU A 278 -23.38 5.16 8.71
CA LEU A 278 -22.03 4.59 8.63
C LEU A 278 -21.73 3.71 9.85
N MET A 279 -22.27 4.07 11.00
CA MET A 279 -22.02 3.41 12.28
C MET A 279 -23.01 2.28 12.57
N ALA A 280 -24.26 2.33 12.09
CA ALA A 280 -25.27 1.31 12.35
C ALA A 280 -24.85 -0.10 11.85
N LYS A 281 -24.01 -0.18 10.83
CA LYS A 281 -23.36 -1.44 10.41
C LYS A 281 -22.20 -1.88 11.32
N THR A 282 -21.74 -1.06 12.28
CA THR A 282 -20.40 -1.29 12.88
C THR A 282 -20.33 -1.17 14.42
N LEU A 283 -21.24 -0.51 15.14
CA LEU A 283 -20.88 -0.01 16.47
C LEU A 283 -21.39 -0.76 17.69
N GLU A 284 -22.64 -1.10 17.85
CA GLU A 284 -23.08 -1.65 19.12
C GLU A 284 -22.66 -3.11 19.36
N VAL A 285 -22.71 -3.94 18.32
CA VAL A 285 -22.27 -5.34 18.40
C VAL A 285 -20.73 -5.42 18.33
N ALA A 286 -20.11 -4.61 17.47
CA ALA A 286 -18.67 -4.61 17.26
C ALA A 286 -17.87 -4.07 18.45
N GLU A 287 -18.41 -3.15 19.26
CA GLU A 287 -17.71 -2.65 20.46
C GLU A 287 -17.60 -3.69 21.55
N ARG A 288 -18.70 -4.38 21.83
CA ARG A 288 -18.71 -5.47 22.83
C ARG A 288 -17.84 -6.64 22.38
N GLU A 289 -17.90 -7.02 21.10
CA GLU A 289 -17.07 -8.09 20.57
C GLU A 289 -15.59 -7.71 20.50
N SER A 290 -15.25 -6.46 20.14
CA SER A 290 -13.87 -5.97 20.14
C SER A 290 -13.29 -5.94 21.55
N ALA A 291 -14.03 -5.45 22.55
CA ALA A 291 -13.60 -5.46 23.94
C ALA A 291 -13.37 -6.91 24.44
N ARG A 292 -14.26 -7.83 24.10
CA ARG A 292 -14.12 -9.26 24.43
C ARG A 292 -12.90 -9.88 23.75
N ARG A 293 -12.64 -9.57 22.48
CA ARG A 293 -11.44 -10.07 21.76
C ARG A 293 -10.13 -9.51 22.36
N GLU A 294 -10.13 -8.24 22.77
CA GLU A 294 -8.96 -7.63 23.45
C GLU A 294 -8.72 -8.24 24.83
N GLU A 295 -9.75 -8.59 25.56
CA GLU A 295 -9.66 -9.28 26.85
C GLU A 295 -9.14 -10.70 26.67
N GLU A 296 -9.68 -11.45 25.69
CA GLU A 296 -9.21 -12.80 25.35
C GLU A 296 -7.74 -12.78 24.88
N LEU A 297 -7.34 -11.78 24.09
CA LEU A 297 -5.94 -11.59 23.68
C LEU A 297 -5.02 -11.37 24.89
N ARG A 298 -5.44 -10.53 25.84
CA ARG A 298 -4.69 -10.30 27.09
C ARG A 298 -4.55 -11.57 27.91
N ALA A 299 -5.64 -12.33 28.08
CA ALA A 299 -5.62 -13.60 28.81
C ALA A 299 -4.68 -14.63 28.16
N ASN A 300 -4.73 -14.78 26.83
CA ASN A 300 -3.87 -15.68 26.09
C ASN A 300 -2.38 -15.28 26.16
N LEU A 301 -2.06 -13.98 26.12
CA LEU A 301 -0.71 -13.47 26.29
C LEU A 301 -0.17 -13.70 27.71
N ALA A 302 -0.99 -13.47 28.73
CA ALA A 302 -0.65 -13.74 30.14
C ALA A 302 -0.38 -15.24 30.34
N ARG A 303 -1.20 -16.12 29.76
CA ARG A 303 -0.97 -17.57 29.84
C ARG A 303 0.30 -18.02 29.15
N CYS A 304 0.66 -17.44 27.98
CA CYS A 304 1.95 -17.70 27.35
C CYS A 304 3.13 -17.32 28.26
N ALA A 305 3.06 -16.15 28.90
CA ALA A 305 4.11 -15.70 29.83
C ALA A 305 4.21 -16.60 31.08
N GLU A 306 3.06 -17.10 31.59
CA GLU A 306 3.06 -18.07 32.68
C GLU A 306 3.73 -19.39 32.29
N LEU A 307 3.42 -19.91 31.07
CA LEU A 307 4.06 -21.11 30.53
C LEU A 307 5.58 -20.95 30.38
N ASP A 308 6.06 -19.78 29.94
CA ASP A 308 7.48 -19.47 29.86
C ASP A 308 8.13 -19.52 31.26
N GLY A 309 7.45 -18.97 32.26
CA GLY A 309 7.90 -19.05 33.67
C GLY A 309 7.94 -20.48 34.23
N LEU A 310 6.90 -21.28 33.94
CA LEU A 310 6.84 -22.70 34.32
C LEU A 310 7.92 -23.52 33.64
N PHE A 311 8.20 -23.24 32.37
CA PHE A 311 9.29 -23.89 31.64
C PHE A 311 10.64 -23.60 32.27
N SER A 312 10.93 -22.34 32.62
CA SER A 312 12.19 -21.96 33.29
C SER A 312 12.35 -22.66 34.62
N LYS A 313 11.28 -22.70 35.43
CA LYS A 313 11.29 -23.39 36.72
C LYS A 313 11.48 -24.91 36.59
N THR A 314 10.80 -25.52 35.61
CA THR A 314 10.93 -26.95 35.32
C THR A 314 12.34 -27.31 34.86
N TYR A 315 12.99 -26.40 34.10
CA TYR A 315 14.40 -26.55 33.69
C TYR A 315 15.36 -26.48 34.88
N GLU A 316 15.17 -25.54 35.82
CA GLU A 316 15.96 -25.39 37.04
C GLU A 316 15.81 -26.62 37.95
N ASP A 317 14.59 -27.14 38.13
CA ASP A 317 14.29 -28.32 38.92
C ASP A 317 14.92 -29.60 38.32
N ASN A 318 14.94 -29.73 37.01
CA ASN A 318 15.62 -30.82 36.30
C ASN A 318 17.15 -30.70 36.46
N ALA A 319 17.70 -29.51 36.23
CA ALA A 319 19.14 -29.26 36.36
C ALA A 319 19.67 -29.49 37.81
N SER A 320 18.80 -29.26 38.81
CA SER A 320 19.12 -29.51 40.23
C SER A 320 18.85 -30.95 40.68
N GLY A 321 18.40 -31.83 39.79
CA GLY A 321 18.11 -33.25 40.10
C GLY A 321 16.81 -33.50 40.86
N LYS A 322 15.97 -32.47 41.08
CA LYS A 322 14.67 -32.58 41.73
C LYS A 322 13.60 -33.19 40.84
N LEU A 323 13.78 -33.07 39.52
CA LEU A 323 12.87 -33.60 38.51
C LEU A 323 13.61 -34.57 37.59
N SER A 324 13.02 -35.76 37.36
CA SER A 324 13.60 -36.75 36.45
C SER A 324 13.49 -36.30 34.98
N ASP A 325 14.41 -36.72 34.12
CA ASP A 325 14.46 -36.41 32.71
C ASP A 325 13.15 -36.80 31.95
N GLU A 326 12.57 -37.95 32.31
CA GLU A 326 11.31 -38.40 31.72
C GLU A 326 10.14 -37.43 32.01
N ARG A 327 10.04 -37.00 33.29
CA ARG A 327 9.01 -36.01 33.67
C ARG A 327 9.29 -34.64 33.10
N PHE A 328 10.54 -34.24 32.98
CA PHE A 328 10.95 -33.02 32.32
C PHE A 328 10.49 -33.01 30.85
N MET A 329 10.81 -34.06 30.10
CA MET A 329 10.38 -34.18 28.69
C MET A 329 8.87 -34.18 28.53
N MET A 330 8.14 -34.86 29.42
CA MET A 330 6.68 -34.89 29.36
C MET A 330 6.06 -33.50 29.63
N LEU A 331 6.55 -32.77 30.63
CA LEU A 331 6.04 -31.45 30.99
C LEU A 331 6.38 -30.40 29.94
N THR A 332 7.62 -30.40 29.44
CA THR A 332 8.04 -29.46 28.40
C THR A 332 7.26 -29.65 27.10
N LYS A 333 7.05 -30.89 26.69
CA LYS A 333 6.22 -31.19 25.53
C LYS A 333 4.80 -30.67 25.69
N ARG A 334 4.20 -30.84 26.88
CA ARG A 334 2.85 -30.30 27.17
C ARG A 334 2.81 -28.77 27.10
N TYR A 335 3.84 -28.10 27.65
CA TYR A 335 3.93 -26.64 27.59
C TYR A 335 4.12 -26.13 26.15
N ASP A 336 4.95 -26.80 25.36
CA ASP A 336 5.17 -26.47 23.95
C ASP A 336 3.89 -26.63 23.12
N ASP A 337 3.15 -27.73 23.31
CA ASP A 337 1.90 -27.98 22.62
C ASP A 337 0.83 -26.93 22.97
N GLU A 338 0.69 -26.57 24.26
CA GLU A 338 -0.24 -25.53 24.73
C GLU A 338 0.18 -24.15 24.16
N GLN A 339 1.48 -23.84 24.19
CA GLN A 339 2.01 -22.58 23.66
C GLN A 339 1.79 -22.45 22.14
N LEU A 340 1.91 -23.54 21.40
CA LEU A 340 1.64 -23.54 19.95
C LEU A 340 0.19 -23.22 19.65
N ILE A 341 -0.75 -23.77 20.42
CA ILE A 341 -2.19 -23.48 20.29
C ILE A 341 -2.48 -22.02 20.62
N LEU A 342 -1.91 -21.53 21.74
CA LEU A 342 -2.10 -20.15 22.18
C LEU A 342 -1.52 -19.14 21.15
N LYS A 343 -0.33 -19.40 20.60
CA LYS A 343 0.27 -18.55 19.56
C LYS A 343 -0.59 -18.45 18.30
N LYS A 344 -1.22 -19.55 17.88
CA LYS A 344 -2.18 -19.53 16.76
C LYS A 344 -3.41 -18.70 17.09
N LYS A 345 -3.99 -18.84 18.29
CA LYS A 345 -5.13 -18.03 18.74
C LYS A 345 -4.77 -16.55 18.84
N ILE A 346 -3.64 -16.20 19.40
CA ILE A 346 -3.13 -14.82 19.51
C ILE A 346 -2.99 -14.20 18.13
N SER A 347 -2.43 -14.93 17.14
CA SER A 347 -2.29 -14.45 15.77
C SER A 347 -3.65 -14.18 15.12
N ALA A 348 -4.62 -15.08 15.27
CA ALA A 348 -5.97 -14.91 14.75
C ALA A 348 -6.69 -13.70 15.39
N LEU A 349 -6.65 -13.58 16.72
CA LEU A 349 -7.27 -12.47 17.45
C LEU A 349 -6.64 -11.12 17.08
N ARG A 350 -5.32 -11.04 16.93
CA ARG A 350 -4.64 -9.82 16.45
C ARG A 350 -5.12 -9.42 15.06
N ALA A 351 -5.23 -10.36 14.14
CA ALA A 351 -5.69 -10.08 12.78
C ALA A 351 -7.15 -9.57 12.76
N GLU A 352 -8.02 -10.12 13.63
CA GLU A 352 -9.40 -9.64 13.76
C GLU A 352 -9.48 -8.24 14.39
N ILE A 353 -8.73 -7.99 15.47
CA ILE A 353 -8.67 -6.66 16.13
C ILE A 353 -8.12 -5.61 15.17
N ASP A 354 -7.09 -5.92 14.40
CA ASP A 354 -6.52 -5.01 13.41
C ASP A 354 -7.52 -4.72 12.28
N LYS A 355 -8.32 -5.70 11.87
CA LYS A 355 -9.40 -5.53 10.90
C LYS A 355 -10.49 -4.59 11.44
N ASP A 356 -10.91 -4.75 12.69
CA ASP A 356 -11.91 -3.91 13.33
C ASP A 356 -11.41 -2.47 13.51
N LYS A 357 -10.16 -2.29 13.95
CA LYS A 357 -9.52 -0.96 14.06
C LYS A 357 -9.42 -0.27 12.70
N LYS A 358 -9.02 -1.00 11.65
CA LYS A 358 -9.00 -0.49 10.28
C LYS A 358 -10.40 -0.04 9.84
N SER A 359 -11.43 -0.82 10.10
CA SER A 359 -12.80 -0.48 9.72
C SER A 359 -13.28 0.82 10.38
N ARG A 360 -13.00 1.04 11.67
CA ARG A 360 -13.33 2.27 12.39
C ARG A 360 -12.56 3.49 11.89
N MET A 361 -11.26 3.33 11.67
CA MET A 361 -10.40 4.39 11.07
C MET A 361 -10.89 4.76 9.67
N ASN A 362 -11.39 3.79 8.92
CA ASN A 362 -11.89 3.98 7.56
C ASN A 362 -13.16 4.84 7.54
N ALA A 363 -14.13 4.62 8.45
CA ALA A 363 -15.33 5.43 8.54
C ALA A 363 -15.02 6.90 8.89
N ALA A 364 -14.15 7.12 9.88
CA ALA A 364 -13.72 8.47 10.26
C ALA A 364 -12.92 9.17 9.14
N SER A 365 -12.13 8.42 8.39
CA SER A 365 -11.37 8.92 7.24
C SER A 365 -12.28 9.29 6.08
N PHE A 366 -13.33 8.49 5.82
CA PHE A 366 -14.32 8.79 4.80
C PHE A 366 -15.11 10.05 5.14
N LEU A 367 -15.55 10.22 6.38
CA LEU A 367 -16.22 11.45 6.83
C LEU A 367 -15.35 12.70 6.63
N ARG A 368 -14.07 12.63 7.00
CA ARG A 368 -13.13 13.74 6.75
C ARG A 368 -12.98 14.04 5.27
N LEU A 369 -12.97 13.01 4.45
CA LEU A 369 -12.85 13.14 3.02
C LEU A 369 -14.08 13.81 2.40
N VAL A 370 -15.29 13.38 2.76
CA VAL A 370 -16.52 13.98 2.27
C VAL A 370 -16.64 15.45 2.72
N ARG A 371 -16.25 15.76 3.97
CA ARG A 371 -16.19 17.16 4.45
C ARG A 371 -15.19 18.04 3.69
N LYS A 372 -14.08 17.47 3.20
CA LYS A 372 -13.08 18.20 2.39
C LYS A 372 -13.67 18.67 1.05
N TYR A 373 -14.67 17.96 0.53
CA TYR A 373 -15.22 18.19 -0.80
C TYR A 373 -16.67 18.69 -0.76
N THR A 374 -16.93 19.77 -0.03
CA THR A 374 -18.29 20.31 0.19
C THR A 374 -18.91 21.02 -1.01
N ASP A 375 -18.09 21.52 -1.95
CA ASP A 375 -18.55 22.23 -3.16
C ASP A 375 -17.73 21.82 -4.38
N ILE A 376 -18.08 20.67 -4.96
CA ILE A 376 -17.40 20.15 -6.13
C ILE A 376 -18.10 20.64 -7.41
N GLN A 377 -17.43 21.50 -8.17
CA GLN A 377 -17.90 21.97 -9.46
C GLN A 377 -17.56 20.99 -10.59
N GLU A 378 -16.36 20.41 -10.55
CA GLU A 378 -15.84 19.48 -11.55
C GLU A 378 -15.27 18.23 -10.92
N LEU A 379 -15.43 17.09 -11.61
CA LEU A 379 -14.86 15.82 -11.20
C LEU A 379 -13.38 15.77 -11.60
N THR A 380 -12.49 15.73 -10.61
CA THR A 380 -11.05 15.59 -10.86
C THR A 380 -10.58 14.16 -10.59
N PRO A 381 -9.45 13.71 -11.21
CA PRO A 381 -8.87 12.40 -10.91
C PRO A 381 -8.57 12.20 -9.43
N LEU A 382 -8.18 13.27 -8.73
CA LEU A 382 -7.90 13.24 -7.28
C LEU A 382 -9.16 12.91 -6.48
N VAL A 383 -10.24 13.67 -6.68
CA VAL A 383 -11.53 13.45 -6.01
C VAL A 383 -12.03 12.03 -6.25
N LEU A 384 -11.98 11.58 -7.50
CA LEU A 384 -12.46 10.26 -7.89
C LEU A 384 -11.65 9.15 -7.21
N ASN A 385 -10.32 9.24 -7.23
CA ASN A 385 -9.44 8.22 -6.62
C ASN A 385 -9.46 8.25 -5.09
N GLU A 386 -9.69 9.40 -4.47
CA GLU A 386 -9.86 9.50 -3.02
C GLU A 386 -11.19 8.90 -2.56
N MET A 387 -12.29 9.11 -3.31
CA MET A 387 -13.63 8.70 -2.88
C MET A 387 -14.03 7.30 -3.36
N VAL A 388 -13.60 6.88 -4.55
CA VAL A 388 -14.10 5.67 -5.22
C VAL A 388 -13.03 4.59 -5.30
N GLU A 389 -13.35 3.40 -4.78
CA GLU A 389 -12.50 2.20 -4.89
C GLU A 389 -12.67 1.53 -6.24
N LYS A 390 -13.91 1.27 -6.64
CA LYS A 390 -14.28 0.66 -7.91
C LYS A 390 -15.74 0.93 -8.26
N ILE A 391 -16.04 0.84 -9.56
CA ILE A 391 -17.39 0.93 -10.11
C ILE A 391 -17.68 -0.36 -10.86
N VAL A 392 -18.72 -1.09 -10.46
CA VAL A 392 -19.16 -2.31 -11.14
C VAL A 392 -20.23 -1.95 -12.15
N VAL A 393 -19.97 -2.24 -13.40
CA VAL A 393 -20.85 -1.93 -14.53
C VAL A 393 -21.62 -3.18 -14.93
N HIS A 394 -22.95 -3.15 -14.79
CA HIS A 394 -23.84 -4.20 -15.23
C HIS A 394 -24.12 -4.08 -16.73
N HIS A 395 -24.66 -5.16 -17.32
CA HIS A 395 -25.13 -5.10 -18.68
C HIS A 395 -26.37 -4.20 -18.78
N ALA A 396 -26.51 -3.53 -19.90
CA ALA A 396 -27.68 -2.70 -20.14
C ALA A 396 -28.89 -3.55 -20.50
N GLN A 397 -30.03 -3.23 -19.91
CA GLN A 397 -31.33 -3.87 -20.17
C GLN A 397 -32.19 -2.94 -21.04
N GLY A 398 -33.08 -3.52 -21.84
CA GLY A 398 -33.98 -2.77 -22.70
C GLY A 398 -33.32 -2.31 -24.01
N THR A 399 -34.11 -1.65 -24.86
CA THR A 399 -33.70 -1.15 -26.18
C THR A 399 -34.12 0.30 -26.41
N GLY A 400 -33.35 1.02 -27.22
CA GLY A 400 -33.65 2.41 -27.60
C GLY A 400 -33.68 3.36 -26.40
N LYS A 401 -34.74 4.16 -26.29
CA LYS A 401 -34.91 5.17 -25.22
C LYS A 401 -35.19 4.58 -23.83
N ASN A 402 -35.62 3.31 -23.76
CA ASN A 402 -35.92 2.60 -22.50
C ASN A 402 -34.75 1.74 -22.02
N ARG A 403 -33.56 2.05 -22.46
CA ARG A 403 -32.35 1.33 -22.03
C ARG A 403 -31.93 1.80 -20.68
N THR A 404 -31.86 0.87 -19.70
CA THR A 404 -31.38 1.09 -18.34
C THR A 404 -30.08 0.36 -18.11
N GLN A 405 -29.22 0.90 -17.28
CA GLN A 405 -27.97 0.27 -16.89
C GLN A 405 -27.68 0.55 -15.42
N GLN A 406 -27.44 -0.51 -14.66
CA GLN A 406 -27.10 -0.41 -13.25
C GLN A 406 -25.60 -0.22 -13.08
N LEU A 407 -25.24 0.66 -12.13
CA LEU A 407 -23.87 0.88 -11.65
C LEU A 407 -23.84 0.68 -10.14
N ASP A 408 -22.90 -0.17 -9.65
CA ASP A 408 -22.65 -0.29 -8.22
C ASP A 408 -21.35 0.46 -7.91
N ILE A 409 -21.44 1.52 -7.12
CA ILE A 409 -20.30 2.34 -6.74
C ILE A 409 -19.79 1.88 -5.40
N HIS A 410 -18.53 1.45 -5.35
CA HIS A 410 -17.84 1.09 -4.12
C HIS A 410 -16.96 2.26 -3.70
N TYR A 411 -17.24 2.81 -2.53
CA TYR A 411 -16.47 3.90 -1.97
C TYR A 411 -15.25 3.38 -1.21
N ASN A 412 -14.20 4.16 -1.23
CA ASN A 412 -13.03 3.90 -0.40
C ASN A 412 -13.45 3.87 1.07
N PHE A 413 -12.92 2.89 1.81
CA PHE A 413 -13.11 2.70 3.24
C PHE A 413 -14.45 2.08 3.67
N ILE A 414 -15.57 2.30 2.94
CA ILE A 414 -16.90 1.91 3.38
C ILE A 414 -17.62 0.92 2.44
N GLY A 415 -17.09 0.69 1.24
CA GLY A 415 -17.72 -0.19 0.25
C GLY A 415 -18.96 0.43 -0.40
N VAL A 416 -19.99 -0.36 -0.65
CA VAL A 416 -21.27 0.15 -1.19
C VAL A 416 -22.09 0.79 -0.08
N LEU A 417 -22.47 2.04 -0.29
CA LEU A 417 -23.31 2.81 0.61
C LEU A 417 -24.77 2.79 0.11
N ASP A 418 -25.66 2.19 0.91
CA ASP A 418 -27.10 2.30 0.69
C ASP A 418 -27.59 3.54 1.42
N MET A 419 -27.85 4.61 0.67
CA MET A 419 -28.38 5.83 1.25
C MET A 419 -29.92 5.76 1.32
N PRO A 420 -30.54 6.20 2.42
CA PRO A 420 -31.98 6.33 2.50
C PRO A 420 -32.46 7.38 1.50
N GLU A 421 -33.71 7.28 1.05
CA GLU A 421 -34.33 8.34 0.27
C GLU A 421 -34.34 9.63 1.09
N VAL A 422 -33.61 10.63 0.60
CA VAL A 422 -33.60 11.95 1.23
C VAL A 422 -34.66 12.80 0.54
N ALA A 423 -35.65 13.24 1.28
CA ALA A 423 -36.76 14.02 0.76
C ALA A 423 -36.35 15.35 0.07
N SER A 424 -35.12 15.82 0.34
CA SER A 424 -34.56 17.03 -0.26
C SER A 424 -33.80 16.81 -1.57
N LEU A 425 -33.55 15.56 -1.96
CA LEU A 425 -32.83 15.24 -3.20
C LEU A 425 -33.75 14.48 -4.15
N PRO A 426 -33.78 14.86 -5.46
CA PRO A 426 -34.64 14.19 -6.41
C PRO A 426 -34.27 12.71 -6.53
N SER A 427 -35.30 11.84 -6.50
CA SER A 427 -35.13 10.39 -6.70
C SER A 427 -34.70 10.04 -8.14
N SER A 428 -34.93 10.95 -9.08
CA SER A 428 -34.46 10.84 -10.47
C SER A 428 -33.96 12.18 -10.97
N VAL A 429 -32.86 12.17 -11.71
CA VAL A 429 -32.28 13.36 -12.36
C VAL A 429 -32.03 13.05 -13.81
N THR A 430 -32.53 13.91 -14.71
CA THR A 430 -32.19 13.85 -16.13
C THR A 430 -30.93 14.64 -16.37
N ILE A 431 -29.93 13.99 -16.92
CA ILE A 431 -28.62 14.59 -17.22
C ILE A 431 -28.64 14.96 -18.70
N ASP A 432 -28.24 16.20 -19.00
CA ASP A 432 -28.12 16.68 -20.37
C ASP A 432 -26.84 16.06 -21.00
N THR A 433 -27.03 14.90 -21.61
CA THR A 433 -26.04 14.26 -22.46
C THR A 433 -26.61 14.21 -23.88
N ARG A 434 -25.75 14.02 -24.89
CA ARG A 434 -26.16 13.94 -26.32
C ARG A 434 -27.34 12.98 -26.60
N GLN A 435 -27.65 12.06 -25.67
CA GLN A 435 -28.74 11.08 -25.77
C GLN A 435 -29.77 11.17 -24.65
N GLY A 436 -29.58 12.06 -23.68
CA GLY A 436 -30.36 12.12 -22.45
C GLY A 436 -30.11 10.90 -21.54
N VAL A 437 -29.67 11.12 -20.31
CA VAL A 437 -29.51 10.05 -19.31
C VAL A 437 -30.34 10.44 -18.10
N ALA A 438 -31.25 9.57 -17.67
CA ALA A 438 -31.94 9.69 -16.40
C ALA A 438 -31.23 8.77 -15.37
N VAL A 439 -30.98 9.29 -14.18
CA VAL A 439 -30.41 8.51 -13.07
C VAL A 439 -31.53 8.25 -12.05
N GLU A 440 -31.76 6.99 -11.76
CA GLU A 440 -32.68 6.54 -10.73
C GLU A 440 -31.88 5.79 -9.64
N TYR A 441 -32.17 6.09 -8.38
CA TYR A 441 -31.49 5.46 -7.26
C TYR A 441 -32.29 4.25 -6.77
N ILE A 442 -31.67 3.08 -6.78
CA ILE A 442 -32.30 1.84 -6.33
C ILE A 442 -31.75 1.50 -4.94
N THR A 443 -32.62 1.53 -3.92
CA THR A 443 -32.29 1.02 -2.59
C THR A 443 -32.32 -0.50 -2.61
N ARG A 444 -31.22 -1.16 -2.21
CA ARG A 444 -31.21 -2.62 -2.01
C ARG A 444 -32.10 -2.95 -0.83
N LYS A 445 -33.17 -3.69 -1.04
CA LYS A 445 -33.88 -4.34 0.05
C LYS A 445 -32.89 -5.29 0.73
N ALA A 446 -32.69 -5.13 2.04
CA ALA A 446 -31.93 -6.04 2.86
C ALA A 446 -32.56 -7.45 2.72
N GLY A 447 -31.81 -8.37 2.08
CA GLY A 447 -32.15 -9.79 2.01
C GLY A 447 -31.56 -10.53 3.20
#